data_b9210efc4f9be66024a382727d454417
#
_entry.id   b9210efc4f9be66024a382727d454417
#
_cell.length_a   1.000
_cell.length_b   1.000
_cell.length_c   1.000
_cell.angle_alpha   90.00
_cell.angle_beta   90.00
_cell.angle_gamma   90.00
#
_symmetry.space_group_name_H-M   'P 1'
#
loop_
_entity.id
_entity.type
_entity.pdbx_description
1 polymer ?
#
loop_
_entity_poly.entity_id
_entity_poly.type
_entity_poly.pdbx_seq_one_letter_code
_entity_poly.pdbx_strand_id
1 'polypeptide(L)'
;MEFHDIVMQRYAVKKFDGRMIDEDKISELLELVRYAPSALNLQPWKIKVIRDKKVKEQLRQASNDQAQITTCSHLLVFCADTDYDGLIRRLEALMKKHGAPLEMQKMVIGMASGFVAKMSAEQKFAWSQAQTYLALGNALNGAKALGFESCPMGGFDPKEYSRILKIPAHLLPVMLCPVGYAADKPMPKARFALDEIVF
;
A
#
# COMPACT_ATOMS: atom_id res chain seq x y z
N MET A 1 -11.11 16.39 -9.93
CA MET A 1 -10.85 17.08 -8.63
C MET A 1 -9.38 17.46 -8.62
N GLU A 2 -9.05 18.70 -8.27
CA GLU A 2 -7.66 19.14 -8.15
C GLU A 2 -6.95 18.44 -6.99
N PHE A 3 -5.63 18.23 -7.11
CA PHE A 3 -4.87 17.48 -6.09
C PHE A 3 -4.97 18.10 -4.69
N HIS A 4 -4.97 19.44 -4.62
CA HIS A 4 -5.21 20.16 -3.36
C HIS A 4 -6.53 19.72 -2.71
N ASP A 5 -7.61 19.67 -3.46
CA ASP A 5 -8.93 19.30 -2.96
C ASP A 5 -8.97 17.85 -2.50
N ILE A 6 -8.31 16.94 -3.24
CA ILE A 6 -8.19 15.54 -2.87
C ILE A 6 -7.55 15.43 -1.47
N VAL A 7 -6.41 16.07 -1.26
CA VAL A 7 -5.68 16.05 0.01
C VAL A 7 -6.51 16.68 1.13
N MET A 8 -7.18 17.79 0.86
CA MET A 8 -7.98 18.51 1.86
C MET A 8 -9.28 17.79 2.21
N GLN A 9 -9.91 17.08 1.28
CA GLN A 9 -11.22 16.46 1.49
C GLN A 9 -11.16 15.00 1.96
N ARG A 10 -10.11 14.22 1.54
CA ARG A 10 -10.02 12.83 1.98
C ARG A 10 -9.94 12.73 3.51
N TYR A 11 -10.55 11.70 4.09
CA TYR A 11 -10.45 11.41 5.52
C TYR A 11 -10.39 9.89 5.75
N ALA A 12 -10.12 9.49 6.99
CA ALA A 12 -10.07 8.08 7.39
C ALA A 12 -11.47 7.63 7.81
N VAL A 13 -12.20 7.02 6.90
CA VAL A 13 -13.57 6.50 7.11
C VAL A 13 -13.60 5.45 8.21
N LYS A 14 -14.56 5.55 9.13
CA LYS A 14 -14.75 4.60 10.22
C LYS A 14 -15.84 3.56 9.94
N LYS A 15 -16.71 3.84 8.97
CA LYS A 15 -17.76 2.92 8.54
C LYS A 15 -18.11 3.17 7.07
N PHE A 16 -18.12 2.10 6.28
CA PHE A 16 -18.57 2.14 4.89
C PHE A 16 -20.03 1.68 4.78
N ASP A 17 -20.69 2.02 3.68
CA ASP A 17 -22.12 1.71 3.46
C ASP A 17 -22.37 0.30 2.88
N GLY A 18 -21.30 -0.44 2.58
CA GLY A 18 -21.35 -1.81 2.08
C GLY A 18 -21.58 -1.96 0.59
N ARG A 19 -21.79 -0.85 -0.15
CA ARG A 19 -21.85 -0.90 -1.62
C ARG A 19 -20.51 -1.35 -2.19
N MET A 20 -20.57 -2.15 -3.26
CA MET A 20 -19.38 -2.57 -3.98
C MET A 20 -18.91 -1.47 -4.94
N ILE A 21 -17.61 -1.26 -5.01
CA ILE A 21 -16.97 -0.47 -6.05
C ILE A 21 -16.80 -1.38 -7.27
N ASP A 22 -17.02 -0.83 -8.46
CA ASP A 22 -16.82 -1.53 -9.73
C ASP A 22 -15.35 -1.98 -9.88
N GLU A 23 -15.14 -3.18 -10.40
CA GLU A 23 -13.79 -3.77 -10.56
C GLU A 23 -12.88 -2.92 -11.44
N ASP A 24 -13.43 -2.22 -12.44
CA ASP A 24 -12.67 -1.30 -13.30
C ASP A 24 -12.09 -0.14 -12.49
N LYS A 25 -12.85 0.42 -11.54
CA LYS A 25 -12.36 1.48 -10.64
C LYS A 25 -11.32 0.95 -9.64
N ILE A 26 -11.46 -0.28 -9.18
CA ILE A 26 -10.43 -0.91 -8.36
C ILE A 26 -9.15 -1.14 -9.17
N SER A 27 -9.28 -1.57 -10.42
CA SER A 27 -8.15 -1.73 -11.34
C SER A 27 -7.45 -0.40 -11.60
N GLU A 28 -8.21 0.68 -11.81
CA GLU A 28 -7.68 2.04 -11.96
C GLU A 28 -6.95 2.50 -10.70
N LEU A 29 -7.52 2.25 -9.51
CA LEU A 29 -6.84 2.54 -8.24
C LEU A 29 -5.51 1.79 -8.11
N LEU A 30 -5.49 0.49 -8.43
CA LEU A 30 -4.28 -0.33 -8.34
C LEU A 30 -3.22 0.14 -9.36
N GLU A 31 -3.64 0.65 -10.52
CA GLU A 31 -2.73 1.27 -11.47
C GLU A 31 -2.07 2.54 -10.90
N LEU A 32 -2.84 3.42 -10.25
CA LEU A 32 -2.27 4.58 -9.54
C LEU A 32 -1.27 4.16 -8.45
N VAL A 33 -1.57 3.08 -7.72
CA VAL A 33 -0.67 2.52 -6.72
C VAL A 33 0.61 1.96 -7.34
N ARG A 34 0.49 1.29 -8.49
CA ARG A 34 1.62 0.73 -9.25
C ARG A 34 2.63 1.81 -9.67
N TYR A 35 2.16 3.02 -9.94
CA TYR A 35 3.01 4.17 -10.30
C TYR A 35 3.60 4.92 -9.12
N ALA A 36 3.45 4.42 -7.89
CA ALA A 36 4.14 5.02 -6.75
C ALA A 36 5.66 4.97 -6.95
N PRO A 37 6.39 6.05 -6.62
CA PRO A 37 7.85 6.03 -6.70
C PRO A 37 8.45 5.12 -5.64
N SER A 38 9.64 4.57 -5.92
CA SER A 38 10.44 3.88 -4.93
C SER A 38 11.93 4.09 -5.19
N ALA A 39 12.75 4.06 -4.15
CA ALA A 39 14.19 4.18 -4.31
C ALA A 39 14.71 3.02 -5.17
N LEU A 40 15.62 3.34 -6.10
CA LEU A 40 16.17 2.42 -7.09
C LEU A 40 15.10 1.72 -7.96
N ASN A 41 13.88 2.21 -7.97
CA ASN A 41 12.73 1.61 -8.66
C ASN A 41 12.52 0.11 -8.31
N LEU A 42 12.86 -0.30 -7.10
CA LEU A 42 12.75 -1.69 -6.64
C LEU A 42 11.32 -2.12 -6.34
N GLN A 43 10.41 -1.16 -6.06
CA GLN A 43 8.98 -1.41 -5.81
C GLN A 43 8.77 -2.57 -4.81
N PRO A 44 9.33 -2.48 -3.58
CA PRO A 44 9.40 -3.59 -2.64
C PRO A 44 8.08 -3.78 -1.88
N TRP A 45 6.99 -3.91 -2.61
CA TRP A 45 5.65 -4.14 -2.07
C TRP A 45 4.83 -5.09 -2.92
N LYS A 46 3.88 -5.72 -2.27
CA LYS A 46 2.77 -6.46 -2.87
C LYS A 46 1.47 -6.06 -2.19
N ILE A 47 0.37 -6.15 -2.92
CA ILE A 47 -0.94 -5.83 -2.41
C ILE A 47 -1.84 -7.05 -2.58
N LYS A 48 -2.44 -7.50 -1.46
CA LYS A 48 -3.51 -8.49 -1.50
C LYS A 48 -4.84 -7.76 -1.47
N VAL A 49 -5.65 -7.97 -2.50
CA VAL A 49 -7.00 -7.41 -2.60
C VAL A 49 -8.01 -8.44 -2.12
N ILE A 50 -8.87 -8.06 -1.18
CA ILE A 50 -9.87 -8.94 -0.56
C ILE A 50 -11.25 -8.29 -0.70
N ARG A 51 -12.18 -8.98 -1.38
CA ARG A 51 -13.58 -8.60 -1.50
C ARG A 51 -14.53 -9.58 -0.81
N ASP A 52 -14.09 -10.81 -0.60
CA ASP A 52 -14.90 -11.86 0.00
C ASP A 52 -15.31 -11.50 1.44
N LYS A 53 -16.62 -11.50 1.70
CA LYS A 53 -17.19 -11.13 3.01
C LYS A 53 -16.80 -12.11 4.11
N LYS A 54 -16.70 -13.42 3.80
CA LYS A 54 -16.33 -14.43 4.79
C LYS A 54 -14.88 -14.27 5.23
N VAL A 55 -14.00 -13.98 4.27
CA VAL A 55 -12.59 -13.69 4.57
C VAL A 55 -12.46 -12.42 5.40
N LYS A 56 -13.17 -11.33 5.06
CA LYS A 56 -13.17 -10.09 5.84
C LYS A 56 -13.67 -10.32 7.26
N GLU A 57 -14.68 -11.17 7.46
CA GLU A 57 -15.18 -11.51 8.79
C GLU A 57 -14.13 -12.30 9.62
N GLN A 58 -13.37 -13.21 9.00
CA GLN A 58 -12.24 -13.89 9.67
C GLN A 58 -11.12 -12.93 10.08
N LEU A 59 -10.90 -11.86 9.31
CA LEU A 59 -9.88 -10.84 9.60
C LEU A 59 -10.31 -9.82 10.66
N ARG A 60 -11.59 -9.76 10.99
CA ARG A 60 -12.17 -8.76 11.88
C ARG A 60 -11.52 -8.77 13.27
N GLN A 61 -11.42 -9.95 13.90
CA GLN A 61 -10.81 -10.08 15.23
C GLN A 61 -9.33 -9.67 15.21
N ALA A 62 -8.59 -10.10 14.18
CA ALA A 62 -7.20 -9.70 13.97
C ALA A 62 -7.02 -8.20 13.67
N SER A 63 -8.12 -7.44 13.60
CA SER A 63 -8.17 -5.99 13.33
C SER A 63 -8.90 -5.24 14.44
N ASN A 64 -8.84 -5.71 15.69
CA ASN A 64 -9.49 -5.08 16.85
C ASN A 64 -10.99 -4.81 16.65
N ASP A 65 -11.71 -5.71 16.00
CA ASP A 65 -13.15 -5.63 15.68
C ASP A 65 -13.58 -4.34 14.95
N GLN A 66 -12.66 -3.68 14.24
CA GLN A 66 -12.93 -2.42 13.57
C GLN A 66 -13.90 -2.61 12.38
N ALA A 67 -14.99 -1.85 12.38
CA ALA A 67 -16.08 -1.97 11.41
C ALA A 67 -15.64 -1.75 9.95
N GLN A 68 -14.56 -1.00 9.71
CA GLN A 68 -14.04 -0.74 8.37
C GLN A 68 -13.72 -2.02 7.62
N ILE A 69 -13.27 -3.07 8.32
CA ILE A 69 -12.86 -4.35 7.71
C ILE A 69 -14.03 -5.06 7.05
N THR A 70 -15.17 -5.12 7.73
CA THR A 70 -16.33 -5.88 7.25
C THR A 70 -17.27 -5.06 6.38
N THR A 71 -17.31 -3.73 6.57
CA THR A 71 -18.22 -2.83 5.85
C THR A 71 -17.64 -2.28 4.55
N CYS A 72 -16.31 -2.33 4.33
CA CYS A 72 -15.69 -1.85 3.09
C CYS A 72 -16.10 -2.68 1.86
N SER A 73 -16.01 -2.07 0.69
CA SER A 73 -16.10 -2.78 -0.59
C SER A 73 -14.92 -3.76 -0.72
N HIS A 74 -13.72 -3.23 -0.76
CA HIS A 74 -12.48 -4.00 -0.87
C HIS A 74 -11.53 -3.66 0.29
N LEU A 75 -10.81 -4.66 0.77
CA LEU A 75 -9.73 -4.49 1.72
C LEU A 75 -8.40 -4.71 0.99
N LEU A 76 -7.58 -3.68 0.93
CA LEU A 76 -6.22 -3.75 0.40
C LEU A 76 -5.26 -4.02 1.56
N VAL A 77 -4.53 -5.13 1.51
CA VAL A 77 -3.46 -5.46 2.46
C VAL A 77 -2.12 -5.16 1.80
N PHE A 78 -1.45 -4.15 2.28
CA PHE A 78 -0.13 -3.76 1.81
C PHE A 78 0.93 -4.57 2.54
N CYS A 79 1.75 -5.28 1.77
CA CYS A 79 2.83 -6.11 2.28
C CYS A 79 4.18 -5.56 1.81
N ALA A 80 5.12 -5.39 2.73
CA ALA A 80 6.52 -5.16 2.41
C ALA A 80 7.12 -6.46 1.84
N ASP A 81 7.82 -6.37 0.72
CA ASP A 81 8.51 -7.50 0.07
C ASP A 81 9.99 -7.49 0.49
N THR A 82 10.44 -8.55 1.10
CA THR A 82 11.82 -8.72 1.58
C THR A 82 12.64 -9.71 0.74
N ASP A 83 12.10 -10.24 -0.37
CA ASP A 83 12.86 -11.00 -1.37
C ASP A 83 13.64 -10.08 -2.30
N TYR A 84 14.73 -9.50 -1.78
CA TYR A 84 15.54 -8.54 -2.54
C TYR A 84 16.19 -9.13 -3.78
N ASP A 85 16.58 -10.39 -3.74
CA ASP A 85 17.14 -11.07 -4.92
C ASP A 85 16.07 -11.19 -6.00
N GLY A 86 14.85 -11.53 -5.64
CA GLY A 86 13.71 -11.53 -6.57
C GLY A 86 13.36 -10.13 -7.08
N LEU A 87 13.43 -9.10 -6.22
CA LEU A 87 13.22 -7.71 -6.61
C LEU A 87 14.24 -7.25 -7.65
N ILE A 88 15.53 -7.51 -7.42
CA ILE A 88 16.62 -7.15 -8.34
C ILE A 88 16.47 -7.87 -9.67
N ARG A 89 16.19 -9.18 -9.66
CA ARG A 89 15.92 -9.93 -10.92
C ARG A 89 14.74 -9.35 -11.70
N ARG A 90 13.67 -8.96 -11.02
CA ARG A 90 12.50 -8.31 -11.65
C ARG A 90 12.85 -6.93 -12.24
N LEU A 91 13.67 -6.15 -11.54
CA LEU A 91 14.15 -4.86 -12.05
C LEU A 91 15.00 -5.05 -13.32
N GLU A 92 15.92 -6.00 -13.32
CA GLU A 92 16.73 -6.33 -14.50
C GLU A 92 15.86 -6.72 -15.69
N ALA A 93 14.90 -7.63 -15.47
CA ALA A 93 13.96 -8.05 -16.51
C ALA A 93 13.11 -6.88 -17.05
N LEU A 94 12.69 -5.96 -16.16
CA LEU A 94 11.96 -4.76 -16.54
C LEU A 94 12.81 -3.83 -17.41
N MET A 95 14.06 -3.58 -17.03
CA MET A 95 15.00 -2.75 -17.80
C MET A 95 15.27 -3.34 -19.19
N LYS A 96 15.48 -4.66 -19.27
CA LYS A 96 15.61 -5.39 -20.53
C LYS A 96 14.38 -5.23 -21.43
N LYS A 97 13.20 -5.44 -20.87
CA LYS A 97 11.92 -5.32 -21.60
C LYS A 97 11.73 -3.92 -22.20
N HIS A 98 12.19 -2.89 -21.52
CA HIS A 98 12.10 -1.50 -21.98
C HIS A 98 13.31 -1.02 -22.78
N GLY A 99 14.21 -1.93 -23.21
CA GLY A 99 15.32 -1.60 -24.08
C GLY A 99 16.43 -0.76 -23.45
N ALA A 100 16.58 -0.79 -22.13
CA ALA A 100 17.66 -0.05 -21.45
C ALA A 100 19.03 -0.54 -21.94
N PRO A 101 20.02 0.37 -22.20
CA PRO A 101 21.37 -0.02 -22.58
C PRO A 101 22.03 -0.97 -21.56
N LEU A 102 22.81 -1.94 -22.02
CA LEU A 102 23.44 -2.95 -21.15
C LEU A 102 24.28 -2.34 -20.03
N GLU A 103 25.03 -1.29 -20.34
CA GLU A 103 25.87 -0.59 -19.34
C GLU A 103 25.01 0.08 -18.25
N MET A 104 23.86 0.66 -18.61
CA MET A 104 22.90 1.20 -17.66
C MET A 104 22.32 0.08 -16.78
N GLN A 105 21.95 -1.07 -17.36
CA GLN A 105 21.47 -2.22 -16.61
C GLN A 105 22.51 -2.67 -15.59
N LYS A 106 23.77 -2.90 -16.00
CA LYS A 106 24.87 -3.29 -15.09
C LYS A 106 25.07 -2.28 -13.96
N MET A 107 25.05 -0.99 -14.27
CA MET A 107 25.23 0.08 -13.29
C MET A 107 24.10 0.07 -12.25
N VAL A 108 22.85 0.07 -12.68
CA VAL A 108 21.67 0.13 -11.78
C VAL A 108 21.58 -1.13 -10.91
N ILE A 109 21.76 -2.32 -11.52
CA ILE A 109 21.74 -3.60 -10.80
C ILE A 109 22.90 -3.70 -9.81
N GLY A 110 24.11 -3.23 -10.20
CA GLY A 110 25.27 -3.16 -9.31
C GLY A 110 25.02 -2.25 -8.09
N MET A 111 24.42 -1.07 -8.32
CA MET A 111 24.03 -0.15 -7.23
C MET A 111 22.99 -0.80 -6.30
N ALA A 112 21.94 -1.41 -6.85
CA ALA A 112 20.89 -2.05 -6.07
C ALA A 112 21.45 -3.21 -5.23
N SER A 113 22.26 -4.08 -5.83
CA SER A 113 22.90 -5.21 -5.14
C SER A 113 23.85 -4.74 -4.03
N GLY A 114 24.70 -3.75 -4.32
CA GLY A 114 25.62 -3.18 -3.35
C GLY A 114 24.93 -2.47 -2.18
N PHE A 115 23.79 -1.83 -2.43
CA PHE A 115 22.98 -1.21 -1.41
C PHE A 115 22.37 -2.27 -0.46
N VAL A 116 21.74 -3.30 -1.03
CA VAL A 116 21.06 -4.36 -0.29
C VAL A 116 22.04 -5.25 0.49
N ALA A 117 23.23 -5.49 -0.06
CA ALA A 117 24.25 -6.32 0.59
C ALA A 117 24.75 -5.78 1.95
N LYS A 118 24.58 -4.46 2.16
CA LYS A 118 24.98 -3.78 3.42
C LYS A 118 23.91 -3.81 4.51
N MET A 119 22.72 -4.32 4.20
CA MET A 119 21.57 -4.26 5.12
C MET A 119 21.41 -5.56 5.91
N SER A 120 21.11 -5.44 7.21
CA SER A 120 20.58 -6.55 8.01
C SER A 120 19.12 -6.87 7.57
N ALA A 121 18.59 -8.00 8.05
CA ALA A 121 17.20 -8.39 7.78
C ALA A 121 16.20 -7.34 8.29
N GLU A 122 16.44 -6.77 9.48
CA GLU A 122 15.62 -5.73 10.08
C GLU A 122 15.67 -4.43 9.25
N GLN A 123 16.86 -4.05 8.78
CA GLN A 123 17.04 -2.88 7.92
C GLN A 123 16.32 -3.07 6.57
N LYS A 124 16.41 -4.26 5.98
CA LYS A 124 15.67 -4.63 4.76
C LYS A 124 14.18 -4.48 4.96
N PHE A 125 13.64 -5.03 6.04
CA PHE A 125 12.21 -4.90 6.35
C PHE A 125 11.79 -3.43 6.54
N ALA A 126 12.49 -2.68 7.39
CA ALA A 126 12.18 -1.28 7.67
C ALA A 126 12.22 -0.42 6.39
N TRP A 127 13.20 -0.68 5.53
CA TRP A 127 13.31 0.02 4.25
C TRP A 127 12.15 -0.32 3.30
N SER A 128 11.82 -1.61 3.13
CA SER A 128 10.68 -2.03 2.31
C SER A 128 9.36 -1.48 2.85
N GLN A 129 9.19 -1.46 4.17
CA GLN A 129 8.04 -0.86 4.83
C GLN A 129 7.92 0.63 4.48
N ALA A 130 9.01 1.41 4.59
CA ALA A 130 9.01 2.84 4.26
C ALA A 130 8.60 3.08 2.79
N GLN A 131 9.12 2.29 1.85
CA GLN A 131 8.73 2.39 0.44
C GLN A 131 7.25 2.00 0.23
N THR A 132 6.73 1.03 0.98
CA THR A 132 5.32 0.62 0.90
C THR A 132 4.35 1.74 1.31
N TYR A 133 4.75 2.64 2.23
CA TYR A 133 3.95 3.81 2.60
C TYR A 133 3.81 4.83 1.46
N LEU A 134 4.75 4.91 0.52
CA LEU A 134 4.59 5.73 -0.70
C LEU A 134 3.45 5.18 -1.58
N ALA A 135 3.41 3.87 -1.76
CA ALA A 135 2.33 3.21 -2.49
C ALA A 135 0.97 3.37 -1.79
N LEU A 136 0.94 3.31 -0.46
CA LEU A 136 -0.27 3.59 0.33
C LEU A 136 -0.73 5.04 0.13
N GLY A 137 0.18 6.01 0.11
CA GLY A 137 -0.15 7.43 -0.16
C GLY A 137 -0.90 7.60 -1.48
N ASN A 138 -0.44 6.92 -2.55
CA ASN A 138 -1.14 6.89 -3.83
C ASN A 138 -2.52 6.26 -3.72
N ALA A 139 -2.68 5.15 -2.96
CA ALA A 139 -3.98 4.53 -2.75
C ALA A 139 -4.98 5.47 -2.06
N LEU A 140 -4.53 6.20 -1.03
CA LEU A 140 -5.39 7.11 -0.27
C LEU A 140 -5.89 8.28 -1.13
N ASN A 141 -5.00 8.90 -1.89
CA ASN A 141 -5.34 10.03 -2.75
C ASN A 141 -6.09 9.55 -4.01
N GLY A 142 -5.67 8.41 -4.58
CA GLY A 142 -6.32 7.79 -5.73
C GLY A 142 -7.77 7.39 -5.44
N ALA A 143 -8.05 6.79 -4.28
CA ALA A 143 -9.41 6.46 -3.86
C ALA A 143 -10.31 7.70 -3.90
N LYS A 144 -9.86 8.81 -3.30
CA LYS A 144 -10.61 10.07 -3.30
C LYS A 144 -10.79 10.65 -4.71
N ALA A 145 -9.74 10.60 -5.54
CA ALA A 145 -9.80 11.07 -6.93
C ALA A 145 -10.84 10.28 -7.75
N LEU A 146 -10.98 8.98 -7.49
CA LEU A 146 -11.91 8.07 -8.17
C LEU A 146 -13.34 8.09 -7.59
N GLY A 147 -13.60 8.93 -6.58
CA GLY A 147 -14.94 9.16 -6.03
C GLY A 147 -15.38 8.18 -4.94
N PHE A 148 -14.44 7.51 -4.28
CA PHE A 148 -14.69 6.72 -3.09
C PHE A 148 -13.69 7.03 -1.99
N GLU A 149 -13.90 6.47 -0.81
CA GLU A 149 -13.11 6.81 0.38
C GLU A 149 -12.25 5.64 0.83
N SER A 150 -11.32 5.93 1.73
CA SER A 150 -10.36 4.97 2.25
C SER A 150 -10.03 5.21 3.72
N CYS A 151 -9.47 4.20 4.39
CA CYS A 151 -8.94 4.34 5.74
C CYS A 151 -7.58 3.64 5.88
N PRO A 152 -6.47 4.35 6.11
CA PRO A 152 -5.22 3.69 6.46
C PRO A 152 -5.30 3.14 7.88
N MET A 153 -4.98 1.84 8.07
CA MET A 153 -5.08 1.17 9.36
C MET A 153 -3.80 0.39 9.66
N GLY A 154 -3.12 0.77 10.78
CA GLY A 154 -1.96 0.04 11.31
C GLY A 154 -2.30 -0.85 12.53
N GLY A 155 -3.52 -0.73 13.07
CA GLY A 155 -3.96 -1.48 14.24
C GLY A 155 -4.53 -2.85 13.87
N PHE A 156 -3.68 -3.82 13.54
CA PHE A 156 -4.03 -5.20 13.22
C PHE A 156 -2.90 -6.16 13.62
N ASP A 157 -3.17 -7.46 13.65
CA ASP A 157 -2.16 -8.52 13.85
C ASP A 157 -1.62 -9.01 12.51
N PRO A 158 -0.38 -8.65 12.11
CA PRO A 158 0.22 -9.08 10.85
C PRO A 158 0.43 -10.59 10.74
N LYS A 159 0.66 -11.29 11.87
CA LYS A 159 0.88 -12.74 11.88
C LYS A 159 -0.42 -13.47 11.57
N GLU A 160 -1.52 -13.06 12.20
CA GLU A 160 -2.85 -13.62 11.90
C GLU A 160 -3.28 -13.32 10.47
N TYR A 161 -3.02 -12.12 9.94
CA TYR A 161 -3.26 -11.82 8.54
C TYR A 161 -2.46 -12.73 7.61
N SER A 162 -1.17 -12.96 7.89
CA SER A 162 -0.34 -13.86 7.10
C SER A 162 -0.87 -15.29 7.14
N ARG A 163 -1.33 -15.76 8.31
CA ARG A 163 -1.89 -17.10 8.49
C ARG A 163 -3.21 -17.28 7.72
N ILE A 164 -4.17 -16.37 7.93
CA ILE A 164 -5.52 -16.44 7.32
C ILE A 164 -5.44 -16.33 5.80
N LEU A 165 -4.62 -15.39 5.31
CA LEU A 165 -4.51 -15.09 3.87
C LEU A 165 -3.45 -15.93 3.15
N LYS A 166 -2.74 -16.81 3.87
CA LYS A 166 -1.65 -17.65 3.34
C LYS A 166 -0.62 -16.80 2.58
N ILE A 167 -0.17 -15.71 3.23
CA ILE A 167 0.82 -14.81 2.65
C ILE A 167 2.20 -15.47 2.71
N PRO A 168 2.99 -15.46 1.60
CA PRO A 168 4.35 -16.00 1.59
C PRO A 168 5.25 -15.33 2.64
N ALA A 169 6.19 -16.06 3.21
CA ALA A 169 7.02 -15.61 4.33
C ALA A 169 7.87 -14.35 4.05
N HIS A 170 8.24 -14.10 2.78
CA HIS A 170 8.97 -12.90 2.39
C HIS A 170 8.09 -11.66 2.23
N LEU A 171 6.76 -11.81 2.30
CA LEU A 171 5.80 -10.72 2.24
C LEU A 171 5.24 -10.46 3.65
N LEU A 172 5.49 -9.28 4.19
CA LEU A 172 5.11 -8.93 5.55
C LEU A 172 3.99 -7.87 5.51
N PRO A 173 2.76 -8.17 5.97
CA PRO A 173 1.69 -7.18 6.05
C PRO A 173 2.11 -6.02 6.95
N VAL A 174 2.02 -4.78 6.43
CA VAL A 174 2.45 -3.57 7.14
C VAL A 174 1.35 -2.55 7.33
N MET A 175 0.38 -2.51 6.40
CA MET A 175 -0.76 -1.59 6.47
C MET A 175 -1.99 -2.19 5.80
N LEU A 176 -3.16 -1.83 6.33
CA LEU A 176 -4.44 -2.09 5.71
C LEU A 176 -5.01 -0.81 5.11
N CYS A 177 -5.71 -0.94 4.00
CA CYS A 177 -6.46 0.15 3.39
C CYS A 177 -7.82 -0.36 2.90
N PRO A 178 -8.84 -0.44 3.78
CA PRO A 178 -10.20 -0.63 3.33
C PRO A 178 -10.66 0.54 2.47
N VAL A 179 -11.34 0.24 1.35
CA VAL A 179 -11.89 1.21 0.41
C VAL A 179 -13.37 0.95 0.18
N GLY A 180 -14.15 2.01 -0.04
CA GLY A 180 -15.60 1.94 -0.18
C GLY A 180 -16.26 3.31 -0.21
N TYR A 181 -17.57 3.33 -0.19
CA TYR A 181 -18.37 4.55 -0.02
C TYR A 181 -18.64 4.78 1.47
N ALA A 182 -18.41 5.99 1.94
CA ALA A 182 -18.54 6.33 3.37
C ALA A 182 -20.00 6.28 3.84
N ALA A 183 -20.19 5.75 5.06
CA ALA A 183 -21.45 5.83 5.80
C ALA A 183 -21.37 6.77 7.02
N ASP A 184 -20.19 7.31 7.30
CA ASP A 184 -19.97 8.31 8.35
C ASP A 184 -19.63 9.68 7.76
N LYS A 185 -19.49 10.67 8.63
CA LYS A 185 -19.12 12.04 8.25
C LYS A 185 -17.69 12.33 8.69
N PRO A 186 -16.92 13.14 7.90
CA PRO A 186 -15.60 13.54 8.31
C PRO A 186 -15.64 14.41 9.59
N MET A 187 -14.71 14.16 10.50
CA MET A 187 -14.41 15.08 11.59
C MET A 187 -13.49 16.20 11.09
N PRO A 188 -13.50 17.39 11.75
CA PRO A 188 -12.54 18.45 11.43
C PRO A 188 -11.10 17.92 11.50
N LYS A 189 -10.28 18.27 10.50
CA LYS A 189 -8.87 17.89 10.46
C LYS A 189 -8.06 18.79 11.40
N ALA A 190 -7.39 18.19 12.37
CA ALA A 190 -6.34 18.84 13.13
C ALA A 190 -4.96 18.47 12.53
N ARG A 191 -4.09 19.48 12.38
CA ARG A 191 -2.69 19.32 11.97
C ARG A 191 -1.86 20.32 12.77
N PHE A 192 -0.61 19.95 12.99
CA PHE A 192 0.37 20.90 13.52
C PHE A 192 0.52 22.09 12.58
N ALA A 193 0.93 23.23 13.09
CA ALA A 193 1.20 24.40 12.29
C ALA A 193 2.39 24.15 11.33
N LEU A 194 2.49 24.93 10.25
CA LEU A 194 3.51 24.69 9.24
C LEU A 194 4.92 24.86 9.79
N ASP A 195 5.12 25.81 10.67
CA ASP A 195 6.40 26.11 11.36
C ASP A 195 6.80 25.05 12.41
N GLU A 196 5.87 24.19 12.82
CA GLU A 196 6.17 23.02 13.66
C GLU A 196 6.70 21.82 12.87
N ILE A 197 6.50 21.79 11.55
CA ILE A 197 6.92 20.69 10.67
C ILE A 197 8.01 21.09 9.68
N VAL A 198 8.30 22.39 9.55
CA VAL A 198 9.37 22.95 8.72
C VAL A 198 10.33 23.67 9.65
N PHE A 199 11.63 23.29 9.61
CA PHE A 199 12.66 23.90 10.44
C PHE A 199 13.89 24.27 9.62
#